data_92b6c1773cf6c25214602112f353057f
#
_entry.id   92b6c1773cf6c25214602112f353057f
#
_cell.length_a   1.000
_cell.length_b   1.000
_cell.length_c   1.000
_cell.angle_alpha   90.00
_cell.angle_beta   90.00
_cell.angle_gamma   90.00
#
_symmetry.space_group_name_H-M   'P 1'
#
loop_
_entity.id
_entity.type
_entity.pdbx_description
1 polymer ?
#
loop_
_entity_poly.entity_id
_entity_poly.type
_entity_poly.pdbx_seq_one_letter_code
_entity_poly.pdbx_strand_id
1 'polypeptide(L)'
;MNMDIEQISDIVKRVMKESGSSKEVQSANACGVPMHPIVNTEKKEKSFLTENITLDMANKLIERVIKRAAEIGVSAVAAVVNSGARPVSVQCSDGSYIASFDIALGKAYSSVSLKMKTSQLKELAQPSAPLYGIQHTNGGKIVIFGGGIPLKFNDKIIGGFGVSGGSEEQDTYLGEYAAEVFDELISH
;
A
#
# COMPACT_ATOMS: atom_id res chain seq x y z
N MET A 1 -17.89 41.01 -6.53
CA MET A 1 -18.38 40.89 -7.91
C MET A 1 -18.64 39.41 -8.14
N ASN A 2 -19.89 38.96 -7.94
CA ASN A 2 -20.25 37.57 -8.14
C ASN A 2 -20.61 37.35 -9.61
N MET A 3 -19.85 36.54 -10.31
CA MET A 3 -20.22 36.08 -11.64
C MET A 3 -21.38 35.09 -11.53
N ASP A 4 -22.39 35.25 -12.37
CA ASP A 4 -23.52 34.37 -12.39
C ASP A 4 -23.22 33.07 -13.18
N ILE A 5 -24.04 32.04 -12.98
CA ILE A 5 -23.84 30.70 -13.54
C ILE A 5 -23.89 30.70 -15.09
N GLU A 6 -24.65 31.61 -15.69
CA GLU A 6 -24.71 31.76 -17.16
C GLU A 6 -23.39 32.30 -17.73
N GLN A 7 -22.78 33.28 -17.05
CA GLN A 7 -21.48 33.84 -17.45
C GLN A 7 -20.37 32.81 -17.38
N ILE A 8 -20.40 31.93 -16.37
CA ILE A 8 -19.44 30.82 -16.24
C ILE A 8 -19.65 29.80 -17.36
N SER A 9 -20.89 29.45 -17.66
CA SER A 9 -21.24 28.51 -18.75
C SER A 9 -20.76 29.00 -20.12
N ASP A 10 -20.88 30.28 -20.40
CA ASP A 10 -20.46 30.86 -21.67
C ASP A 10 -18.92 30.93 -21.81
N ILE A 11 -18.20 31.18 -20.70
CA ILE A 11 -16.74 31.12 -20.68
C ILE A 11 -16.27 29.70 -20.96
N VAL A 12 -16.87 28.70 -20.34
CA VAL A 12 -16.52 27.27 -20.53
C VAL A 12 -16.77 26.85 -21.99
N LYS A 13 -17.92 27.21 -22.57
CA LYS A 13 -18.22 26.93 -24.00
C LYS A 13 -17.23 27.59 -24.94
N ARG A 14 -16.78 28.80 -24.63
CA ARG A 14 -15.81 29.57 -25.45
C ARG A 14 -14.43 28.90 -25.39
N VAL A 15 -13.96 28.53 -24.22
CA VAL A 15 -12.69 27.82 -24.03
C VAL A 15 -12.71 26.44 -24.71
N MET A 16 -13.82 25.70 -24.63
CA MET A 16 -13.96 24.42 -25.34
C MET A 16 -13.99 24.58 -26.87
N LYS A 17 -14.53 25.68 -27.39
CA LYS A 17 -14.57 25.97 -28.84
C LYS A 17 -13.21 26.42 -29.38
N GLU A 18 -12.40 27.09 -28.59
CA GLU A 18 -11.04 27.50 -28.94
C GLU A 18 -10.02 26.34 -28.83
N SER A 19 -10.28 25.34 -27.99
CA SER A 19 -9.46 24.10 -27.89
C SER A 19 -9.80 23.05 -28.97
N GLY A 20 -10.84 23.25 -29.77
CA GLY A 20 -11.34 22.31 -30.80
C GLY A 20 -10.68 22.43 -32.17
N SER A 21 -9.54 23.08 -32.32
CA SER A 21 -8.75 23.05 -33.55
C SER A 21 -7.78 21.85 -33.52
N SER A 22 -8.17 20.79 -34.24
CA SER A 22 -7.34 19.65 -34.58
C SER A 22 -6.04 20.09 -35.25
N LYS A 23 -5.01 20.37 -34.48
CA LYS A 23 -3.63 20.25 -34.94
C LYS A 23 -3.07 19.01 -34.34
N GLU A 24 -2.71 18.03 -35.18
CA GLU A 24 -1.82 16.95 -34.85
C GLU A 24 -0.67 17.52 -34.01
N VAL A 25 -0.68 17.19 -32.71
CA VAL A 25 0.46 17.46 -31.86
C VAL A 25 1.52 16.44 -32.27
N GLN A 26 2.37 16.84 -33.21
CA GLN A 26 3.66 16.17 -33.35
C GLN A 26 4.36 16.31 -31.99
N SER A 27 4.43 15.19 -31.28
CA SER A 27 5.06 15.11 -29.98
C SER A 27 6.51 15.57 -30.10
N ALA A 28 6.83 16.72 -29.54
CA ALA A 28 8.20 17.09 -29.24
C ALA A 28 8.71 16.12 -28.18
N ASN A 29 9.52 15.15 -28.58
CA ASN A 29 10.33 14.32 -27.69
C ASN A 29 11.32 15.21 -26.93
N ALA A 30 10.93 15.72 -25.79
CA ALA A 30 11.79 16.53 -24.92
C ALA A 30 12.56 15.70 -23.89
N CYS A 31 12.47 14.37 -23.91
CA CYS A 31 13.35 13.48 -23.15
C CYS A 31 13.44 12.15 -23.91
N GLY A 32 14.63 11.81 -24.38
CA GLY A 32 14.90 10.64 -25.22
C GLY A 32 14.80 9.30 -24.49
N VAL A 33 13.69 9.06 -23.79
CA VAL A 33 13.35 7.75 -23.21
C VAL A 33 12.50 7.01 -24.23
N PRO A 34 12.95 5.91 -24.82
CA PRO A 34 12.14 5.12 -25.74
C PRO A 34 10.91 4.59 -25.02
N MET A 35 9.72 4.98 -25.46
CA MET A 35 8.47 4.35 -25.03
C MET A 35 8.47 2.91 -25.54
N HIS A 36 8.63 1.97 -24.64
CA HIS A 36 8.43 0.56 -24.95
C HIS A 36 6.97 0.30 -25.30
N PRO A 37 6.68 -0.49 -26.36
CA PRO A 37 5.31 -0.82 -26.71
C PRO A 37 4.61 -1.51 -25.55
N ILE A 38 3.35 -1.15 -25.30
CA ILE A 38 2.49 -1.79 -24.30
C ILE A 38 2.31 -3.25 -24.71
N VAL A 39 3.11 -4.14 -24.15
CA VAL A 39 3.03 -5.59 -24.38
C VAL A 39 1.94 -6.14 -23.47
N ASN A 40 0.99 -6.82 -24.09
CA ASN A 40 -0.10 -7.66 -23.58
C ASN A 40 -0.15 -7.81 -22.05
N THR A 41 -1.07 -7.05 -21.41
CA THR A 41 -1.10 -6.80 -19.96
C THR A 41 -1.38 -8.06 -19.14
N GLU A 42 -2.28 -8.95 -19.59
CA GLU A 42 -2.71 -10.12 -18.81
C GLU A 42 -1.60 -11.17 -18.58
N LYS A 43 -0.73 -11.40 -19.56
CA LYS A 43 0.38 -12.35 -19.44
C LYS A 43 1.52 -11.81 -18.57
N LYS A 44 1.66 -10.48 -18.51
CA LYS A 44 2.67 -9.80 -17.72
C LYS A 44 2.25 -9.70 -16.25
N GLU A 45 0.95 -9.56 -15.95
CA GLU A 45 0.41 -9.53 -14.59
C GLU A 45 0.57 -10.87 -13.88
N LYS A 46 0.25 -12.00 -14.52
CA LYS A 46 0.46 -13.34 -13.94
C LYS A 46 1.94 -13.67 -13.68
N SER A 47 2.83 -13.19 -14.54
CA SER A 47 4.29 -13.35 -14.35
C SER A 47 4.84 -12.48 -13.22
N PHE A 48 4.26 -11.29 -13.00
CA PHE A 48 4.69 -10.37 -11.97
C PHE A 48 4.27 -10.83 -10.55
N LEU A 49 3.09 -11.44 -10.43
CA LEU A 49 2.58 -12.02 -9.17
C LEU A 49 3.46 -13.14 -8.60
N THR A 50 4.29 -13.78 -9.43
CA THR A 50 5.23 -14.81 -8.93
C THR A 50 6.42 -14.24 -8.17
N GLU A 51 6.69 -12.94 -8.27
CA GLU A 51 7.85 -12.28 -7.66
C GLU A 51 7.47 -11.13 -6.72
N ASN A 52 6.41 -10.38 -7.06
CA ASN A 52 5.97 -9.22 -6.29
C ASN A 52 4.45 -9.09 -6.28
N ILE A 53 3.92 -8.50 -5.21
CA ILE A 53 2.52 -8.06 -5.16
C ILE A 53 2.30 -6.92 -6.16
N THR A 54 1.18 -6.95 -6.90
CA THR A 54 0.80 -5.87 -7.82
C THR A 54 0.16 -4.70 -7.07
N LEU A 55 0.17 -3.50 -7.69
CA LEU A 55 -0.49 -2.33 -7.13
C LEU A 55 -2.01 -2.52 -6.99
N ASP A 56 -2.64 -3.18 -7.96
CA ASP A 56 -4.08 -3.49 -7.93
C ASP A 56 -4.43 -4.37 -6.73
N MET A 57 -3.67 -5.45 -6.54
CA MET A 57 -3.87 -6.36 -5.41
C MET A 57 -3.58 -5.67 -4.06
N ALA A 58 -2.54 -4.85 -3.99
CA ALA A 58 -2.21 -4.07 -2.79
C ALA A 58 -3.36 -3.12 -2.41
N ASN A 59 -3.95 -2.43 -3.39
CA ASN A 59 -5.06 -1.51 -3.17
C ASN A 59 -6.33 -2.25 -2.71
N LYS A 60 -6.69 -3.37 -3.35
CA LYS A 60 -7.83 -4.20 -2.94
C LYS A 60 -7.68 -4.74 -1.52
N LEU A 61 -6.48 -5.18 -1.16
CA LEU A 61 -6.17 -5.65 0.20
C LEU A 61 -6.35 -4.52 1.22
N ILE A 62 -5.75 -3.36 0.97
CA ILE A 62 -5.83 -2.19 1.86
C ILE A 62 -7.28 -1.72 2.02
N GLU A 63 -8.03 -1.60 0.94
CA GLU A 63 -9.43 -1.17 0.97
C GLU A 63 -10.28 -2.06 1.89
N ARG A 64 -10.15 -3.38 1.77
CA ARG A 64 -10.89 -4.33 2.62
C ARG A 64 -10.50 -4.21 4.09
N VAL A 65 -9.20 -4.03 4.38
CA VAL A 65 -8.72 -3.90 5.76
C VAL A 65 -9.12 -2.56 6.37
N ILE A 66 -9.05 -1.45 5.65
CA ILE A 66 -9.50 -0.14 6.13
C ILE A 66 -11.00 -0.16 6.41
N LYS A 67 -11.80 -0.79 5.54
CA LYS A 67 -13.22 -0.98 5.80
C LYS A 67 -13.45 -1.77 7.08
N ARG A 68 -12.73 -2.86 7.28
CA ARG A 68 -12.81 -3.68 8.51
C ARG A 68 -12.38 -2.90 9.75
N ALA A 69 -11.34 -2.08 9.64
CA ALA A 69 -10.89 -1.20 10.72
C ALA A 69 -12.00 -0.23 11.14
N ALA A 70 -12.68 0.40 10.18
CA ALA A 70 -13.80 1.30 10.45
C ALA A 70 -14.97 0.59 11.16
N GLU A 71 -15.29 -0.66 10.78
CA GLU A 71 -16.33 -1.47 11.44
C GLU A 71 -16.05 -1.72 12.92
N ILE A 72 -14.78 -1.77 13.32
CA ILE A 72 -14.36 -1.92 14.73
C ILE A 72 -13.96 -0.62 15.40
N GLY A 73 -14.28 0.54 14.78
CA GLY A 73 -14.05 1.87 15.32
C GLY A 73 -12.58 2.33 15.30
N VAL A 74 -11.75 1.80 14.39
CA VAL A 74 -10.34 2.16 14.28
C VAL A 74 -10.10 2.99 13.01
N SER A 75 -9.54 4.18 13.16
CA SER A 75 -8.99 4.98 12.06
C SER A 75 -7.57 4.53 11.78
N ALA A 76 -7.42 3.61 10.81
CA ALA A 76 -6.17 2.93 10.54
C ALA A 76 -5.36 3.53 9.37
N VAL A 77 -4.05 3.38 9.44
CA VAL A 77 -3.16 3.43 8.28
C VAL A 77 -2.81 2.00 7.90
N ALA A 78 -2.95 1.67 6.62
CA ALA A 78 -2.55 0.38 6.06
C ALA A 78 -1.49 0.56 4.97
N ALA A 79 -0.46 -0.26 4.99
CA ALA A 79 0.68 -0.20 4.09
C ALA A 79 0.98 -1.57 3.48
N VAL A 80 1.30 -1.59 2.19
CA VAL A 80 1.82 -2.76 1.48
C VAL A 80 3.18 -2.44 0.89
N VAL A 81 4.13 -3.34 1.10
CA VAL A 81 5.46 -3.31 0.48
C VAL A 81 5.66 -4.51 -0.44
N ASN A 82 6.56 -4.40 -1.42
CA ASN A 82 6.93 -5.52 -2.29
C ASN A 82 7.94 -6.47 -1.62
N SER A 83 8.40 -7.51 -2.34
CA SER A 83 9.38 -8.48 -1.84
C SER A 83 10.74 -7.86 -1.47
N GLY A 84 11.08 -6.71 -2.02
CA GLY A 84 12.25 -5.90 -1.65
C GLY A 84 11.99 -4.88 -0.54
N ALA A 85 10.87 -5.01 0.19
CA ALA A 85 10.44 -4.10 1.26
C ALA A 85 10.31 -2.63 0.83
N ARG A 86 9.99 -2.37 -0.46
CA ARG A 86 9.70 -1.04 -1.00
C ARG A 86 8.19 -0.79 -0.98
N PRO A 87 7.74 0.42 -0.61
CA PRO A 87 6.32 0.74 -0.62
C PRO A 87 5.69 0.54 -2.00
N VAL A 88 4.51 -0.12 -2.03
CA VAL A 88 3.65 -0.28 -3.20
C VAL A 88 2.42 0.60 -3.06
N SER A 89 1.76 0.55 -1.89
CA SER A 89 0.61 1.38 -1.57
C SER A 89 0.56 1.66 -0.07
N VAL A 90 0.21 2.89 0.31
CA VAL A 90 -0.05 3.29 1.70
C VAL A 90 -1.29 4.17 1.70
N GLN A 91 -2.27 3.84 2.53
CA GLN A 91 -3.50 4.62 2.67
C GLN A 91 -3.77 4.93 4.14
N CYS A 92 -4.14 6.19 4.39
CA CYS A 92 -4.47 6.71 5.71
C CYS A 92 -5.98 6.96 5.78
N SER A 93 -6.66 6.37 6.74
CA SER A 93 -8.04 6.77 7.04
C SER A 93 -8.08 8.17 7.63
N ASP A 94 -9.18 8.88 7.41
CA ASP A 94 -9.41 10.17 8.05
C ASP A 94 -9.35 10.03 9.57
N GLY A 95 -8.62 10.93 10.23
CA GLY A 95 -8.45 10.92 11.68
C GLY A 95 -7.45 9.89 12.21
N SER A 96 -6.71 9.18 11.37
CA SER A 96 -5.62 8.30 11.82
C SER A 96 -4.49 9.10 12.48
N TYR A 97 -3.76 8.46 13.41
CA TYR A 97 -2.62 9.11 14.06
C TYR A 97 -1.48 9.36 13.08
N ILE A 98 -0.80 10.49 13.18
CA ILE A 98 0.35 10.84 12.33
C ILE A 98 1.43 9.76 12.40
N ALA A 99 1.75 9.24 13.58
CA ALA A 99 2.76 8.20 13.77
C ALA A 99 2.37 6.86 13.13
N SER A 100 1.07 6.60 12.92
CA SER A 100 0.60 5.35 12.33
C SER A 100 1.09 5.14 10.91
N PHE A 101 1.42 6.21 10.18
CA PHE A 101 2.01 6.10 8.84
C PHE A 101 3.35 5.36 8.87
N ASP A 102 4.29 5.84 9.68
CA ASP A 102 5.61 5.21 9.78
C ASP A 102 5.54 3.83 10.45
N ILE A 103 4.64 3.66 11.44
CA ILE A 103 4.46 2.39 12.14
C ILE A 103 3.90 1.32 11.18
N ALA A 104 2.85 1.62 10.41
CA ALA A 104 2.28 0.67 9.45
C ALA A 104 3.31 0.26 8.40
N LEU A 105 4.03 1.24 7.85
CA LEU A 105 5.09 0.98 6.88
C LEU A 105 6.25 0.17 7.49
N GLY A 106 6.63 0.49 8.73
CA GLY A 106 7.64 -0.25 9.48
C GLY A 106 7.22 -1.69 9.80
N LYS A 107 5.94 -1.94 10.11
CA LYS A 107 5.39 -3.30 10.29
C LYS A 107 5.45 -4.10 8.98
N ALA A 108 5.04 -3.51 7.86
CA ALA A 108 5.14 -4.14 6.55
C ALA A 108 6.61 -4.44 6.19
N TYR A 109 7.52 -3.49 6.41
CA TYR A 109 8.97 -3.67 6.23
C TYR A 109 9.50 -4.83 7.08
N SER A 110 9.18 -4.84 8.38
CA SER A 110 9.67 -5.86 9.33
C SER A 110 9.22 -7.25 8.93
N SER A 111 7.96 -7.40 8.51
CA SER A 111 7.39 -8.69 8.13
C SER A 111 8.10 -9.32 6.92
N VAL A 112 8.49 -8.52 5.93
CA VAL A 112 9.26 -9.00 4.77
C VAL A 112 10.72 -9.25 5.14
N SER A 113 11.35 -8.29 5.82
CA SER A 113 12.79 -8.32 6.11
C SER A 113 13.17 -9.48 7.03
N LEU A 114 12.30 -9.81 8.00
CA LEU A 114 12.53 -10.90 8.97
C LEU A 114 11.73 -12.16 8.62
N LYS A 115 10.92 -12.13 7.55
CA LYS A 115 10.13 -13.27 7.04
C LYS A 115 9.17 -13.89 8.07
N MET A 116 8.63 -13.05 8.96
CA MET A 116 7.72 -13.47 10.02
C MET A 116 6.69 -12.39 10.34
N LYS A 117 5.61 -12.77 11.01
CA LYS A 117 4.63 -11.82 11.56
C LYS A 117 5.28 -10.97 12.64
N THR A 118 4.93 -9.68 12.71
CA THR A 118 5.46 -8.80 13.76
C THR A 118 4.97 -9.18 15.17
N SER A 119 3.82 -9.84 15.28
CA SER A 119 3.37 -10.46 16.54
C SER A 119 4.31 -11.55 17.04
N GLN A 120 4.86 -12.39 16.17
CA GLN A 120 5.89 -13.37 16.51
C GLN A 120 7.22 -12.70 16.88
N LEU A 121 7.57 -11.64 16.18
CA LEU A 121 8.77 -10.86 16.47
C LEU A 121 8.72 -10.23 17.86
N LYS A 122 7.54 -9.82 18.33
CA LYS A 122 7.31 -9.30 19.67
C LYS A 122 7.89 -10.23 20.74
N GLU A 123 7.57 -11.52 20.66
CA GLU A 123 8.02 -12.51 21.63
C GLU A 123 9.55 -12.66 21.63
N LEU A 124 10.15 -12.60 20.45
CA LEU A 124 11.60 -12.72 20.29
C LEU A 124 12.37 -11.45 20.70
N ALA A 125 11.70 -10.29 20.75
CA ALA A 125 12.29 -9.00 21.07
C ALA A 125 12.14 -8.57 22.54
N GLN A 126 11.55 -9.42 23.40
CA GLN A 126 11.39 -9.14 24.82
C GLN A 126 12.74 -9.11 25.56
N PRO A 127 12.83 -8.45 26.71
CA PRO A 127 14.02 -8.53 27.56
C PRO A 127 14.43 -10.01 27.81
N SER A 128 15.70 -10.30 27.62
CA SER A 128 16.28 -11.66 27.70
C SER A 128 15.94 -12.60 26.53
N ALA A 129 15.15 -12.18 25.55
CA ALA A 129 14.88 -12.96 24.34
C ALA A 129 15.98 -12.77 23.27
N PRO A 130 16.13 -13.70 22.31
CA PRO A 130 17.26 -13.74 21.37
C PRO A 130 17.43 -12.50 20.49
N LEU A 131 16.35 -11.77 20.23
CA LEU A 131 16.37 -10.56 19.37
C LEU A 131 16.11 -9.28 20.16
N TYR A 132 16.35 -9.28 21.47
CA TYR A 132 16.24 -8.06 22.27
C TYR A 132 17.08 -6.93 21.69
N GLY A 133 16.45 -5.76 21.48
CA GLY A 133 17.13 -4.60 20.89
C GLY A 133 17.12 -4.54 19.36
N ILE A 134 16.52 -5.52 18.67
CA ILE A 134 16.48 -5.55 17.19
C ILE A 134 15.83 -4.29 16.59
N GLN A 135 14.91 -3.66 17.32
CA GLN A 135 14.23 -2.42 16.87
C GLN A 135 15.20 -1.24 16.69
N HIS A 136 16.39 -1.30 17.27
CA HIS A 136 17.42 -0.27 17.11
C HIS A 136 18.30 -0.50 15.87
N THR A 137 18.15 -1.61 15.20
CA THR A 137 18.84 -1.94 13.95
C THR A 137 18.14 -1.34 12.72
N ASN A 138 18.72 -1.47 11.53
CA ASN A 138 18.13 -1.06 10.26
C ASN A 138 17.63 0.39 10.24
N GLY A 139 18.28 1.29 10.99
CA GLY A 139 17.90 2.69 11.09
C GLY A 139 16.53 2.90 11.80
N GLY A 140 16.17 2.01 12.74
CA GLY A 140 14.92 2.09 13.50
C GLY A 140 13.66 1.66 12.73
N LYS A 141 13.82 0.98 11.59
CA LYS A 141 12.68 0.57 10.75
C LYS A 141 11.98 -0.71 11.25
N ILE A 142 12.62 -1.45 12.15
CA ILE A 142 12.05 -2.69 12.70
C ILE A 142 11.01 -2.35 13.76
N VAL A 143 9.76 -2.76 13.52
CA VAL A 143 8.65 -2.62 14.46
C VAL A 143 8.36 -4.00 15.07
N ILE A 144 8.34 -4.05 16.41
CA ILE A 144 8.31 -5.30 17.21
C ILE A 144 6.94 -5.60 17.83
N PHE A 145 5.85 -5.05 17.33
CA PHE A 145 4.50 -5.32 17.81
C PHE A 145 3.53 -5.59 16.67
N GLY A 146 2.43 -6.28 16.97
CA GLY A 146 1.52 -6.92 16.01
C GLY A 146 0.92 -5.99 14.95
N GLY A 147 0.39 -6.60 13.89
CA GLY A 147 -0.24 -5.91 12.75
C GLY A 147 0.57 -5.95 11.45
N GLY A 148 1.77 -6.53 11.45
CA GLY A 148 2.56 -6.78 10.24
C GLY A 148 2.56 -8.26 9.85
N ILE A 149 2.33 -8.56 8.56
CA ILE A 149 2.33 -9.93 8.03
C ILE A 149 3.10 -10.02 6.72
N PRO A 150 3.86 -11.11 6.48
CA PRO A 150 4.42 -11.40 5.15
C PRO A 150 3.32 -11.95 4.23
N LEU A 151 3.25 -11.42 3.02
CA LEU A 151 2.33 -11.87 1.98
C LEU A 151 3.03 -12.93 1.12
N LYS A 152 2.50 -14.16 1.14
CA LYS A 152 3.12 -15.31 0.46
C LYS A 152 2.27 -15.81 -0.70
N PHE A 153 2.93 -16.14 -1.80
CA PHE A 153 2.35 -16.83 -2.94
C PHE A 153 3.27 -17.99 -3.35
N ASN A 154 2.75 -19.21 -3.42
CA ASN A 154 3.52 -20.42 -3.67
C ASN A 154 4.80 -20.51 -2.79
N ASP A 155 4.64 -20.35 -1.50
CA ASP A 155 5.71 -20.36 -0.47
C ASP A 155 6.76 -19.25 -0.60
N LYS A 156 6.64 -18.37 -1.57
CA LYS A 156 7.52 -17.20 -1.73
C LYS A 156 6.88 -15.96 -1.11
N ILE A 157 7.66 -15.16 -0.40
CA ILE A 157 7.23 -13.85 0.04
C ILE A 157 7.29 -12.90 -1.14
N ILE A 158 6.12 -12.44 -1.58
CA ILE A 158 5.95 -11.48 -2.69
C ILE A 158 5.70 -10.04 -2.21
N GLY A 159 5.55 -9.87 -0.90
CA GLY A 159 5.34 -8.57 -0.28
C GLY A 159 5.09 -8.69 1.21
N GLY A 160 4.74 -7.58 1.83
CA GLY A 160 4.33 -7.51 3.23
C GLY A 160 3.26 -6.47 3.44
N PHE A 161 2.42 -6.72 4.41
CA PHE A 161 1.36 -5.84 4.86
C PHE A 161 1.63 -5.34 6.27
N GLY A 162 1.22 -4.13 6.58
CA GLY A 162 1.28 -3.57 7.92
C GLY A 162 0.11 -2.63 8.18
N VAL A 163 -0.44 -2.68 9.37
CA VAL A 163 -1.53 -1.81 9.82
C VAL A 163 -1.22 -1.21 11.18
N SER A 164 -1.65 0.04 11.38
CA SER A 164 -1.52 0.76 12.65
C SER A 164 -2.64 1.78 12.80
N GLY A 165 -3.17 1.92 14.01
CA GLY A 165 -4.22 2.90 14.33
C GLY A 165 -5.02 2.57 15.56
N GLY A 166 -5.07 1.31 15.97
CA GLY A 166 -5.77 0.82 17.15
C GLY A 166 -4.84 0.44 18.29
N SER A 167 -5.37 -0.34 19.22
CA SER A 167 -4.55 -1.06 20.19
C SER A 167 -3.72 -2.13 19.48
N GLU A 168 -2.74 -2.69 20.16
CA GLU A 168 -1.93 -3.77 19.59
C GLU A 168 -2.77 -4.99 19.22
N GLU A 169 -3.78 -5.32 20.03
CA GLU A 169 -4.71 -6.41 19.77
C GLU A 169 -5.55 -6.14 18.52
N GLN A 170 -6.04 -4.89 18.35
CA GLN A 170 -6.79 -4.48 17.17
C GLN A 170 -5.91 -4.50 15.92
N ASP A 171 -4.70 -3.97 15.99
CA ASP A 171 -3.75 -4.00 14.87
C ASP A 171 -3.36 -5.44 14.50
N THR A 172 -3.16 -6.31 15.50
CA THR A 172 -2.88 -7.74 15.28
C THR A 172 -4.04 -8.43 14.59
N TYR A 173 -5.28 -8.21 15.06
CA TYR A 173 -6.48 -8.73 14.44
C TYR A 173 -6.62 -8.28 12.98
N LEU A 174 -6.40 -6.99 12.71
CA LEU A 174 -6.47 -6.46 11.34
C LEU A 174 -5.36 -7.02 10.44
N GLY A 175 -4.19 -7.31 11.01
CA GLY A 175 -3.11 -8.01 10.31
C GLY A 175 -3.50 -9.45 9.93
N GLU A 176 -4.08 -10.22 10.85
CA GLU A 176 -4.58 -11.57 10.55
C GLU A 176 -5.70 -11.55 9.52
N TYR A 177 -6.65 -10.61 9.66
CA TYR A 177 -7.69 -10.41 8.65
C TYR A 177 -7.11 -10.09 7.26
N ALA A 178 -6.03 -9.31 7.22
CA ALA A 178 -5.34 -9.04 5.94
C ALA A 178 -4.74 -10.31 5.32
N ALA A 179 -4.27 -11.28 6.12
CA ALA A 179 -3.80 -12.57 5.60
C ALA A 179 -4.96 -13.35 4.95
N GLU A 180 -6.12 -13.44 5.63
CA GLU A 180 -7.30 -14.10 5.10
C GLU A 180 -7.77 -13.47 3.78
N VAL A 181 -7.87 -12.13 3.75
CA VAL A 181 -8.24 -11.38 2.54
C VAL A 181 -7.24 -11.62 1.41
N PHE A 182 -5.95 -11.66 1.71
CA PHE A 182 -4.93 -11.91 0.71
C PHE A 182 -5.04 -13.31 0.11
N ASP A 183 -5.28 -14.33 0.94
CA ASP A 183 -5.49 -15.71 0.49
C ASP A 183 -6.72 -15.83 -0.42
N GLU A 184 -7.80 -15.10 -0.13
CA GLU A 184 -8.97 -15.02 -1.02
C GLU A 184 -8.60 -14.37 -2.36
N LEU A 185 -7.86 -13.25 -2.34
CA LEU A 185 -7.50 -12.50 -3.56
C LEU A 185 -6.60 -13.29 -4.52
N ILE A 186 -5.75 -14.18 -4.00
CA ILE A 186 -4.86 -15.01 -4.84
C ILE A 186 -5.52 -16.30 -5.33
N SER A 187 -6.67 -16.68 -4.75
CA SER A 187 -7.41 -17.90 -5.09
C SER A 187 -8.33 -17.70 -6.31
N HIS A 188 -8.57 -16.46 -6.72
CA HIS A 188 -9.41 -16.06 -7.84
C HIS A 188 -8.60 -15.46 -8.98
#